data_37674594c149a359eed5122136a6351a
#
_entry.id   37674594c149a359eed5122136a6351a
#
_cell.length_a   1.000
_cell.length_b   1.000
_cell.length_c   1.000
_cell.angle_alpha   90.00
_cell.angle_beta   90.00
_cell.angle_gamma   90.00
#
_symmetry.space_group_name_H-M   'P 1'
#
loop_
_entity.id
_entity.type
_entity.pdbx_description
1 polymer ?
#
loop_
_entity_poly.entity_id
_entity_poly.type
_entity_poly.pdbx_seq_one_letter_code
_entity_poly.pdbx_strand_id
1 'polypeptide(L)'
;MLEVGMSGTYLDLKVWQRAMDLVYLTYEITQAFPKHELYGLTNQMRRAAVSVPSNIAEGKGRSTDKDMSLFLCHARGSLFELNTQVLIAQHLDYMRPEEAEAAGKLVAEVGRLLNGLISYAATT
;
A
#
# COMPACT_ATOMS: atom_id res chain seq x y z
N MET A 1 -5.21 19.95 -14.82
CA MET A 1 -5.05 18.65 -14.15
C MET A 1 -3.61 18.39 -13.86
N LEU A 2 -3.35 17.89 -12.68
CA LEU A 2 -1.97 17.64 -12.25
C LEU A 2 -1.29 16.53 -13.05
N GLU A 3 -2.08 15.59 -13.55
CA GLU A 3 -1.55 14.47 -14.31
C GLU A 3 -1.05 14.87 -15.70
N VAL A 4 -1.55 15.97 -16.23
CA VAL A 4 -1.13 16.43 -17.56
C VAL A 4 0.31 16.93 -17.48
N GLY A 5 1.17 16.35 -18.28
CA GLY A 5 2.59 16.71 -18.28
C GLY A 5 3.43 16.03 -17.22
N MET A 6 2.84 15.13 -16.40
CA MET A 6 3.58 14.39 -15.38
C MET A 6 3.90 12.97 -15.80
N SER A 7 3.88 12.70 -17.11
CA SER A 7 4.30 11.42 -17.67
C SER A 7 5.73 11.11 -17.25
N GLY A 8 5.99 9.85 -16.86
CA GLY A 8 7.28 9.41 -16.38
C GLY A 8 7.48 9.57 -14.88
N THR A 9 6.48 10.09 -14.16
CA THR A 9 6.51 10.20 -12.71
C THR A 9 5.88 8.97 -12.06
N TYR A 10 5.70 9.03 -10.72
CA TYR A 10 5.09 7.94 -9.97
C TYR A 10 3.67 7.60 -10.47
N LEU A 11 2.96 8.56 -11.06
CA LEU A 11 1.59 8.33 -11.56
C LEU A 11 1.53 7.23 -12.62
N ASP A 12 2.63 7.02 -13.33
CA ASP A 12 2.71 6.01 -14.39
C ASP A 12 3.15 4.64 -13.86
N LEU A 13 3.56 4.54 -12.61
CA LEU A 13 4.02 3.28 -12.04
C LEU A 13 2.82 2.38 -11.70
N LYS A 14 2.83 1.18 -12.27
CA LYS A 14 1.77 0.21 -11.97
C LYS A 14 1.69 -0.09 -10.47
N VAL A 15 2.84 -0.22 -9.79
CA VAL A 15 2.86 -0.49 -8.36
C VAL A 15 2.18 0.62 -7.56
N TRP A 16 2.37 1.88 -7.95
CA TRP A 16 1.68 2.99 -7.31
C TRP A 16 0.18 2.91 -7.55
N GLN A 17 -0.23 2.63 -8.78
CA GLN A 17 -1.66 2.54 -9.14
C GLN A 17 -2.34 1.42 -8.37
N ARG A 18 -1.71 0.24 -8.27
CA ARG A 18 -2.26 -0.87 -7.52
C ARG A 18 -2.26 -0.61 -6.01
N ALA A 19 -1.24 0.10 -5.50
CA ALA A 19 -1.21 0.52 -4.10
C ALA A 19 -2.36 1.48 -3.79
N MET A 20 -2.71 2.37 -4.73
CA MET A 20 -3.88 3.24 -4.56
C MET A 20 -5.17 2.44 -4.51
N ASP A 21 -5.31 1.40 -5.36
CA ASP A 21 -6.47 0.51 -5.29
C ASP A 21 -6.57 -0.14 -3.91
N LEU A 22 -5.44 -0.52 -3.33
CA LEU A 22 -5.40 -1.10 -1.99
C LEU A 22 -5.85 -0.10 -0.92
N VAL A 23 -5.50 1.18 -1.07
CA VAL A 23 -5.99 2.24 -0.17
C VAL A 23 -7.51 2.32 -0.23
N TYR A 24 -8.06 2.39 -1.43
CA TYR A 24 -9.51 2.51 -1.61
C TYR A 24 -10.25 1.30 -1.06
N LEU A 25 -9.72 0.11 -1.31
CA LEU A 25 -10.30 -1.13 -0.78
C LEU A 25 -10.27 -1.14 0.74
N THR A 26 -9.16 -0.70 1.34
CA THR A 26 -9.02 -0.64 2.80
C THR A 26 -10.05 0.30 3.42
N TYR A 27 -10.26 1.48 2.82
CA TYR A 27 -11.27 2.41 3.32
C TYR A 27 -12.68 1.81 3.20
N GLU A 28 -12.98 1.18 2.07
CA GLU A 28 -14.26 0.55 1.85
C GLU A 28 -14.54 -0.55 2.88
N ILE A 29 -13.59 -1.45 3.08
CA ILE A 29 -13.73 -2.55 4.03
C ILE A 29 -13.89 -2.04 5.46
N THR A 30 -13.08 -1.06 5.86
CA THR A 30 -13.08 -0.59 7.24
C THR A 30 -14.29 0.26 7.61
N GLN A 31 -15.09 0.71 6.63
CA GLN A 31 -16.33 1.43 6.93
C GLN A 31 -17.30 0.58 7.77
N ALA A 32 -17.26 -0.73 7.60
CA ALA A 32 -18.15 -1.65 8.32
C ALA A 32 -17.56 -2.14 9.64
N PHE A 33 -16.35 -1.74 9.98
CA PHE A 33 -15.71 -2.15 11.23
C PHE A 33 -16.47 -1.60 12.45
N PRO A 34 -16.38 -2.27 13.61
CA PRO A 34 -17.02 -1.77 14.82
C PRO A 34 -16.56 -0.35 15.16
N LYS A 35 -17.49 0.48 15.64
CA LYS A 35 -17.18 1.88 15.93
C LYS A 35 -16.11 2.04 17.00
N HIS A 36 -16.00 1.07 17.92
CA HIS A 36 -14.98 1.14 18.97
C HIS A 36 -13.55 0.99 18.42
N GLU A 37 -13.43 0.53 17.15
CA GLU A 37 -12.12 0.41 16.50
C GLU A 37 -11.74 1.66 15.69
N LEU A 38 -12.56 2.70 15.69
CA LEU A 38 -12.31 3.88 14.86
C LEU A 38 -10.93 4.49 15.14
N TYR A 39 -10.54 4.57 16.40
CA TYR A 39 -9.24 5.10 16.80
C TYR A 39 -8.23 4.01 17.10
N GLY A 40 -8.58 2.77 16.80
CA GLY A 40 -7.70 1.60 16.93
C GLY A 40 -7.38 1.01 15.57
N LEU A 41 -7.85 -0.22 15.33
CA LEU A 41 -7.49 -0.99 14.14
C LEU A 41 -7.89 -0.29 12.85
N THR A 42 -9.09 0.32 12.79
CA THR A 42 -9.55 1.05 11.61
C THR A 42 -8.54 2.13 11.22
N ASN A 43 -8.17 2.97 12.18
CA ASN A 43 -7.23 4.07 11.93
C ASN A 43 -5.86 3.54 11.52
N GLN A 44 -5.37 2.51 12.21
CA GLN A 44 -4.07 1.93 11.92
C GLN A 44 -4.01 1.33 10.50
N MET A 45 -5.06 0.63 10.09
CA MET A 45 -5.12 0.04 8.75
C MET A 45 -5.12 1.13 7.67
N ARG A 46 -5.90 2.18 7.87
CA ARG A 46 -5.97 3.28 6.91
C ARG A 46 -4.62 3.99 6.79
N ARG A 47 -3.95 4.22 7.91
CA ARG A 47 -2.63 4.86 7.90
C ARG A 47 -1.59 3.99 7.22
N ALA A 48 -1.58 2.69 7.51
CA ALA A 48 -0.64 1.77 6.86
C ALA A 48 -0.90 1.71 5.35
N ALA A 49 -2.16 1.64 4.94
CA ALA A 49 -2.52 1.59 3.52
C ALA A 49 -2.04 2.83 2.78
N VAL A 50 -2.32 4.02 3.31
CA VAL A 50 -1.91 5.30 2.70
C VAL A 50 -0.39 5.41 2.62
N SER A 51 0.31 4.87 3.60
CA SER A 51 1.77 4.93 3.65
C SER A 51 2.42 4.19 2.47
N VAL A 52 1.77 3.16 1.92
CA VAL A 52 2.34 2.41 0.80
C VAL A 52 2.52 3.28 -0.44
N PRO A 53 1.47 3.84 -1.04
CA PRO A 53 1.65 4.69 -2.23
C PRO A 53 2.41 5.98 -1.92
N SER A 54 2.28 6.51 -0.70
CA SER A 54 2.99 7.72 -0.31
C SER A 54 4.50 7.53 -0.36
N ASN A 55 4.99 6.40 0.14
CA ASN A 55 6.43 6.10 0.10
C ASN A 55 6.90 5.76 -1.32
N ILE A 56 6.07 5.14 -2.13
CA ILE A 56 6.41 4.88 -3.54
C ILE A 56 6.60 6.22 -4.28
N ALA A 57 5.66 7.14 -4.12
CA ALA A 57 5.74 8.45 -4.75
C ALA A 57 6.96 9.23 -4.26
N GLU A 58 7.20 9.20 -2.95
CA GLU A 58 8.35 9.87 -2.34
C GLU A 58 9.65 9.31 -2.92
N GLY A 59 9.75 7.99 -3.00
CA GLY A 59 10.96 7.32 -3.52
C GLY A 59 11.21 7.65 -4.99
N LYS A 60 10.15 7.65 -5.80
CA LYS A 60 10.28 7.96 -7.22
C LYS A 60 10.78 9.39 -7.45
N GLY A 61 10.51 10.29 -6.51
CA GLY A 61 10.94 11.68 -6.59
C GLY A 61 12.37 11.92 -6.12
N ARG A 62 13.07 10.90 -5.61
CA ARG A 62 14.43 11.07 -5.12
C ARG A 62 15.44 11.12 -6.27
N SER A 63 16.57 11.79 -6.03
CA SER A 63 17.59 12.00 -7.06
C SER A 63 18.57 10.83 -7.21
N THR A 64 18.61 9.90 -6.25
CA THR A 64 19.50 8.75 -6.31
C THR A 64 18.73 7.44 -6.14
N ASP A 65 19.23 6.38 -6.75
CA ASP A 65 18.62 5.04 -6.62
C ASP A 65 18.71 4.52 -5.18
N LYS A 66 19.75 4.91 -4.46
CA LYS A 66 19.90 4.52 -3.05
C LYS A 66 18.76 5.09 -2.20
N ASP A 67 18.47 6.37 -2.37
CA ASP A 67 17.39 7.02 -1.64
C ASP A 67 16.04 6.49 -2.07
N MET A 68 15.85 6.27 -3.38
CA MET A 68 14.63 5.65 -3.89
C MET A 68 14.40 4.29 -3.24
N SER A 69 15.44 3.45 -3.20
CA SER A 69 15.37 2.11 -2.62
C SER A 69 14.95 2.16 -1.15
N LEU A 70 15.45 3.14 -0.39
CA LEU A 70 15.07 3.30 1.01
C LEU A 70 13.57 3.53 1.16
N PHE A 71 12.99 4.44 0.38
CA PHE A 71 11.55 4.71 0.44
C PHE A 71 10.72 3.53 -0.04
N LEU A 72 11.19 2.79 -1.03
CA LEU A 72 10.50 1.58 -1.50
C LEU A 72 10.50 0.50 -0.41
N CYS A 73 11.58 0.38 0.35
CA CYS A 73 11.63 -0.52 1.49
C CYS A 73 10.68 -0.09 2.60
N HIS A 74 10.53 1.21 2.82
CA HIS A 74 9.52 1.74 3.76
C HIS A 74 8.11 1.39 3.30
N ALA A 75 7.83 1.52 2.00
CA ALA A 75 6.54 1.12 1.43
C ALA A 75 6.27 -0.37 1.67
N ARG A 76 7.29 -1.22 1.49
CA ARG A 76 7.15 -2.66 1.72
C ARG A 76 6.86 -2.96 3.18
N GLY A 77 7.53 -2.26 4.10
CA GLY A 77 7.24 -2.39 5.54
C GLY A 77 5.81 -2.03 5.88
N SER A 78 5.31 -0.95 5.31
CA SER A 78 3.91 -0.54 5.50
C SER A 78 2.93 -1.55 4.92
N LEU A 79 3.29 -2.16 3.80
CA LEU A 79 2.48 -3.21 3.18
C LEU A 79 2.39 -4.43 4.10
N PHE A 80 3.51 -4.84 4.71
CA PHE A 80 3.52 -5.97 5.65
C PHE A 80 2.73 -5.65 6.90
N GLU A 81 2.80 -4.40 7.38
CA GLU A 81 2.00 -3.94 8.51
C GLU A 81 0.51 -4.05 8.18
N LEU A 82 0.11 -3.55 7.02
CA LEU A 82 -1.28 -3.64 6.57
C LEU A 82 -1.75 -5.09 6.46
N ASN A 83 -0.92 -5.96 5.87
CA ASN A 83 -1.28 -7.36 5.74
C ASN A 83 -1.47 -8.02 7.10
N THR A 84 -0.62 -7.70 8.07
CA THR A 84 -0.76 -8.18 9.45
C THR A 84 -2.10 -7.74 10.04
N GLN A 85 -2.47 -6.47 9.82
CA GLN A 85 -3.72 -5.92 10.34
C GLN A 85 -4.94 -6.55 9.65
N VAL A 86 -4.85 -6.85 8.35
CA VAL A 86 -5.90 -7.57 7.63
C VAL A 86 -6.13 -8.95 8.28
N LEU A 87 -5.05 -9.66 8.57
CA LEU A 87 -5.16 -10.97 9.21
C LEU A 87 -5.78 -10.86 10.61
N ILE A 88 -5.43 -9.82 11.36
CA ILE A 88 -6.03 -9.57 12.68
C ILE A 88 -7.53 -9.30 12.53
N ALA A 89 -7.91 -8.43 11.60
CA ALA A 89 -9.32 -8.09 11.37
C ALA A 89 -10.13 -9.31 10.94
N GLN A 90 -9.53 -10.16 10.12
CA GLN A 90 -10.16 -11.41 9.68
C GLN A 90 -10.39 -12.34 10.86
N HIS A 91 -9.40 -12.50 11.73
CA HIS A 91 -9.52 -13.34 12.93
C HIS A 91 -10.61 -12.84 13.87
N LEU A 92 -10.80 -11.53 13.94
CA LEU A 92 -11.82 -10.90 14.79
C LEU A 92 -13.20 -10.87 14.12
N ASP A 93 -13.35 -11.46 12.94
CA ASP A 93 -14.59 -11.48 12.16
C ASP A 93 -15.10 -10.09 11.79
N TYR A 94 -14.18 -9.14 11.59
CA TYR A 94 -14.53 -7.80 11.13
C TYR A 94 -14.70 -7.74 9.61
N MET A 95 -14.20 -8.74 8.90
CA MET A 95 -14.18 -8.77 7.44
C MET A 95 -14.89 -10.03 6.94
N ARG A 96 -15.61 -9.88 5.81
CA ARG A 96 -16.15 -11.04 5.13
C ARG A 96 -15.03 -11.81 4.41
N PRO A 97 -15.16 -13.13 4.22
CA PRO A 97 -14.12 -13.91 3.54
C PRO A 97 -13.74 -13.36 2.17
N GLU A 98 -14.71 -12.90 1.37
CA GLU A 98 -14.43 -12.34 0.05
C GLU A 98 -13.66 -11.03 0.12
N GLU A 99 -13.87 -10.24 1.18
CA GLU A 99 -13.11 -9.00 1.40
C GLU A 99 -11.67 -9.32 1.76
N ALA A 100 -11.46 -10.29 2.63
CA ALA A 100 -10.13 -10.74 3.03
C ALA A 100 -9.36 -11.29 1.82
N GLU A 101 -10.05 -12.05 0.95
CA GLU A 101 -9.43 -12.58 -0.25
C GLU A 101 -9.02 -11.47 -1.22
N ALA A 102 -9.90 -10.49 -1.44
CA ALA A 102 -9.59 -9.36 -2.32
C ALA A 102 -8.40 -8.56 -1.81
N ALA A 103 -8.37 -8.27 -0.50
CA ALA A 103 -7.25 -7.56 0.11
C ALA A 103 -5.96 -8.35 -0.03
N GLY A 104 -6.01 -9.66 0.22
CA GLY A 104 -4.83 -10.52 0.11
C GLY A 104 -4.26 -10.58 -1.29
N LYS A 105 -5.11 -10.61 -2.31
CA LYS A 105 -4.66 -10.59 -3.71
C LYS A 105 -3.94 -9.28 -4.06
N LEU A 106 -4.49 -8.15 -3.63
CA LEU A 106 -3.86 -6.85 -3.87
C LEU A 106 -2.55 -6.72 -3.11
N VAL A 107 -2.50 -7.15 -1.85
CA VAL A 107 -1.25 -7.14 -1.08
C VAL A 107 -0.18 -7.96 -1.80
N ALA A 108 -0.53 -9.14 -2.28
CA ALA A 108 0.42 -10.01 -2.99
C ALA A 108 0.91 -9.36 -4.28
N GLU A 109 0.02 -8.75 -5.03
CA GLU A 109 0.38 -8.09 -6.29
C GLU A 109 1.30 -6.89 -6.03
N VAL A 110 0.92 -6.02 -5.09
CA VAL A 110 1.74 -4.85 -4.74
C VAL A 110 3.11 -5.30 -4.23
N GLY A 111 3.14 -6.36 -3.42
CA GLY A 111 4.40 -6.91 -2.92
C GLY A 111 5.33 -7.37 -4.02
N ARG A 112 4.81 -8.09 -5.01
CA ARG A 112 5.62 -8.55 -6.14
C ARG A 112 6.16 -7.37 -6.95
N LEU A 113 5.31 -6.39 -7.22
CA LEU A 113 5.71 -5.21 -7.99
C LEU A 113 6.75 -4.38 -7.23
N LEU A 114 6.57 -4.22 -5.90
CA LEU A 114 7.54 -3.52 -5.06
C LEU A 114 8.89 -4.23 -5.06
N ASN A 115 8.89 -5.55 -4.87
CA ASN A 115 10.13 -6.31 -4.86
C ASN A 115 10.88 -6.20 -6.20
N GLY A 116 10.14 -6.21 -7.30
CA GLY A 116 10.74 -6.01 -8.62
C GLY A 116 11.40 -4.65 -8.75
N LEU A 117 10.71 -3.60 -8.27
CA LEU A 117 11.25 -2.25 -8.37
C LEU A 117 12.43 -2.04 -7.41
N ILE A 118 12.37 -2.62 -6.21
CA ILE A 118 13.48 -2.57 -5.25
C ILE A 118 14.71 -3.25 -5.85
N SER A 119 14.53 -4.43 -6.46
CA SER A 119 15.63 -5.14 -7.11
C SER A 119 16.23 -4.33 -8.25
N TYR A 120 15.39 -3.70 -9.06
CA TYR A 120 15.85 -2.83 -10.14
C TYR A 120 16.71 -1.67 -9.59
N ALA A 121 16.22 -0.99 -8.55
CA ALA A 121 16.94 0.12 -7.95
C ALA A 121 18.29 -0.33 -7.34
N ALA A 122 18.35 -1.55 -6.82
CA ALA A 122 19.57 -2.08 -6.22
C ALA A 122 20.65 -2.42 -7.24
N THR A 123 20.27 -2.66 -8.51
CA THR A 123 21.22 -3.05 -9.56
C THR A 123 21.74 -1.88 -10.35
N THR A 124 21.23 -0.70 -10.14
CA THR A 124 21.67 0.52 -10.82
C THR A 124 22.61 1.32 -9.94
#